data_4f456d93e39053deb02edc355703de7c
#
_entry.id   4f456d93e39053deb02edc355703de7c
#
_cell.length_a   1.000
_cell.length_b   1.000
_cell.length_c   1.000
_cell.angle_alpha   90.00
_cell.angle_beta   90.00
_cell.angle_gamma   90.00
#
_symmetry.space_group_name_H-M   'P 1'
#
loop_
_entity.id
_entity.type
_entity.pdbx_description
1 polymer ?
#
loop_
_entity_poly.entity_id
_entity_poly.type
_entity_poly.pdbx_seq_one_letter_code
_entity_poly.pdbx_strand_id
1 'polypeptide(L)'
;MKLFKNIKNWLENQEHLFYLFLFILIVPNMVLCFTEPLPFMAKVANVLLPFGCYYLLMTLSRNCGKMLWILFLFLFFGAFQIVLLYLFGQSIIAVEMFLNLVTTNSSEALELLDNLTPAIIAVIILYVPALILGMISIIRKRKLTVEFIRRERKRAFLVFGISLLSLVGAYVQDSGYELKSDLYPLNVCYNVGLAFQRTALTQDYHRTSKDFTFHARPTHPEGKREVYVMVIGETSRALNWQLYGYERETNPLLSRQTGLIAFPKVLTESNTTHKSVPMLMSDATACNYDSIYHQKGIITAFKEAGFRTAFFSNQRYNHSFIDFFGMEADTYDFIKEDSVSSTYNPSDDELLKLVEEELAKGATKQFIVLHTYGSHFNYRERYPSEDAFFTPDYPMEAERKYRDNLVNAYDNSIRYTDDFLSRLIRMLEKQQVDAAMLYTSDHGEDIFDDSRHLFLHASPVPSYYQLHVPFLIWMSDDYRETYPERWNTAIENKDKNVSSSSSFFPTMLSLGGIETPYRDDSQAVTASHYVLKPRVYLNDHNDPRPLDDLGMKKQDFQMLEKRNIKY
;
A
#
# COMPACT_ATOMS: atom_id res chain seq x y z
N MET A 1 -11.70 21.03 -46.70
CA MET A 1 -10.40 21.41 -47.25
C MET A 1 -9.80 22.67 -46.62
N LYS A 2 -10.51 23.81 -46.52
CA LYS A 2 -10.02 25.05 -45.85
C LYS A 2 -9.58 24.83 -44.37
N LEU A 3 -10.39 24.12 -43.59
CA LEU A 3 -10.09 23.85 -42.15
C LEU A 3 -8.76 23.07 -41.98
N PHE A 4 -8.57 22.00 -42.75
CA PHE A 4 -7.33 21.21 -42.73
C PHE A 4 -6.10 22.03 -43.13
N LYS A 5 -6.23 22.92 -44.10
CA LYS A 5 -5.14 23.82 -44.52
C LYS A 5 -4.79 24.82 -43.41
N ASN A 6 -5.79 25.35 -42.75
CA ASN A 6 -5.59 26.28 -41.61
C ASN A 6 -4.92 25.61 -40.41
N ILE A 7 -5.37 24.40 -40.03
CA ILE A 7 -4.76 23.61 -38.95
C ILE A 7 -3.30 23.27 -39.30
N LYS A 8 -3.04 22.83 -40.54
CA LYS A 8 -1.67 22.53 -40.98
C LYS A 8 -0.77 23.77 -40.89
N ASN A 9 -1.22 24.92 -41.37
CA ASN A 9 -0.44 26.18 -41.30
C ASN A 9 -0.20 26.60 -39.86
N TRP A 10 -1.19 26.40 -38.96
CA TRP A 10 -1.06 26.70 -37.55
C TRP A 10 -0.01 25.81 -36.87
N LEU A 11 -0.02 24.49 -37.14
CA LEU A 11 0.96 23.51 -36.63
C LEU A 11 2.36 23.69 -37.24
N GLU A 12 2.48 24.35 -38.37
CA GLU A 12 3.77 24.66 -39.00
C GLU A 12 4.41 25.91 -38.41
N ASN A 13 3.66 26.76 -37.69
CA ASN A 13 4.19 27.97 -37.05
C ASN A 13 4.90 27.62 -35.74
N GLN A 14 6.20 27.95 -35.66
CA GLN A 14 7.02 27.63 -34.48
C GLN A 14 6.64 28.45 -33.24
N GLU A 15 6.06 29.64 -33.40
CA GLU A 15 5.58 30.45 -32.27
C GLU A 15 4.33 29.81 -31.64
N HIS A 16 3.42 29.26 -32.48
CA HIS A 16 2.27 28.51 -31.95
C HIS A 16 2.70 27.22 -31.24
N LEU A 17 3.67 26.49 -31.80
CA LEU A 17 4.20 25.28 -31.16
C LEU A 17 4.89 25.60 -29.83
N PHE A 18 5.59 26.73 -29.71
CA PHE A 18 6.21 27.16 -28.45
C PHE A 18 5.17 27.29 -27.33
N TYR A 19 4.04 27.97 -27.60
CA TYR A 19 2.98 28.12 -26.59
C TYR A 19 2.20 26.83 -26.37
N LEU A 20 1.99 26.00 -27.40
CA LEU A 20 1.36 24.69 -27.26
C LEU A 20 2.17 23.79 -26.33
N PHE A 21 3.49 23.72 -26.52
CA PHE A 21 4.37 22.89 -25.70
C PHE A 21 4.43 23.39 -24.26
N LEU A 22 4.44 24.71 -24.06
CA LEU A 22 4.38 25.30 -22.73
C LEU A 22 3.05 24.96 -22.01
N PHE A 23 1.93 25.03 -22.75
CA PHE A 23 0.63 24.64 -22.23
C PHE A 23 0.61 23.16 -21.82
N ILE A 24 1.11 22.26 -22.68
CA ILE A 24 1.12 20.81 -22.41
C ILE A 24 1.96 20.46 -21.17
N LEU A 25 3.09 21.13 -20.98
CA LEU A 25 3.95 20.95 -19.80
C LEU A 25 3.26 21.34 -18.49
N ILE A 26 2.34 22.32 -18.50
CA ILE A 26 1.69 22.81 -17.28
C ILE A 26 0.36 22.08 -16.98
N VAL A 27 -0.16 21.26 -17.90
CA VAL A 27 -1.45 20.56 -17.71
C VAL A 27 -1.53 19.81 -16.40
N PRO A 28 -0.54 19.00 -15.95
CA PRO A 28 -0.61 18.31 -14.67
C PRO A 28 -0.81 19.27 -13.48
N ASN A 29 -0.08 20.38 -13.44
CA ASN A 29 -0.20 21.38 -12.38
C ASN A 29 -1.60 22.03 -12.37
N MET A 30 -2.17 22.27 -13.54
CA MET A 30 -3.54 22.82 -13.63
C MET A 30 -4.56 21.84 -13.09
N VAL A 31 -4.43 20.55 -13.38
CA VAL A 31 -5.33 19.51 -12.84
C VAL A 31 -5.16 19.39 -11.32
N LEU A 32 -3.93 19.28 -10.82
CA LEU A 32 -3.62 19.21 -9.40
C LEU A 32 -4.14 20.42 -8.60
N CYS A 33 -4.22 21.60 -9.21
CA CYS A 33 -4.83 22.77 -8.59
C CYS A 33 -6.29 22.53 -8.15
N PHE A 34 -7.02 21.66 -8.85
CA PHE A 34 -8.42 21.31 -8.54
C PHE A 34 -8.54 20.09 -7.63
N THR A 35 -7.62 19.15 -7.71
CA THR A 35 -7.70 17.87 -6.98
C THR A 35 -7.06 17.94 -5.59
N GLU A 36 -6.01 18.74 -5.42
CA GLU A 36 -5.28 18.79 -4.15
C GLU A 36 -5.94 19.73 -3.13
N PRO A 37 -6.00 19.34 -1.85
CA PRO A 37 -6.61 20.12 -0.77
C PRO A 37 -5.67 21.21 -0.23
N LEU A 38 -4.96 21.92 -1.10
CA LEU A 38 -4.01 22.97 -0.72
C LEU A 38 -4.71 24.33 -0.53
N PRO A 39 -4.18 25.22 0.33
CA PRO A 39 -4.61 26.60 0.46
C PRO A 39 -4.48 27.37 -0.86
N PHE A 40 -5.27 28.45 -1.01
CA PHE A 40 -5.36 29.17 -2.27
C PHE A 40 -4.00 29.65 -2.81
N MET A 41 -3.16 30.27 -1.97
CA MET A 41 -1.84 30.76 -2.42
C MET A 41 -0.89 29.64 -2.77
N ALA A 42 -0.96 28.48 -2.08
CA ALA A 42 -0.21 27.29 -2.44
C ALA A 42 -0.62 26.75 -3.83
N LYS A 43 -1.95 26.72 -4.12
CA LYS A 43 -2.46 26.36 -5.46
C LYS A 43 -1.94 27.31 -6.54
N VAL A 44 -1.95 28.62 -6.25
CA VAL A 44 -1.41 29.63 -7.19
C VAL A 44 0.08 29.41 -7.41
N ALA A 45 0.86 29.16 -6.35
CA ALA A 45 2.30 28.88 -6.45
C ALA A 45 2.57 27.60 -7.25
N ASN A 46 1.78 26.53 -7.03
CA ASN A 46 1.90 25.25 -7.73
C ASN A 46 1.60 25.32 -9.24
N VAL A 47 0.92 26.35 -9.71
CA VAL A 47 0.73 26.60 -11.15
C VAL A 47 1.76 27.59 -11.66
N LEU A 48 1.93 28.73 -11.00
CA LEU A 48 2.75 29.81 -11.53
C LEU A 48 4.26 29.51 -11.49
N LEU A 49 4.76 28.85 -10.45
CA LEU A 49 6.19 28.59 -10.32
C LEU A 49 6.68 27.59 -11.38
N PRO A 50 6.06 26.40 -11.56
CA PRO A 50 6.43 25.51 -12.65
C PRO A 50 6.23 26.13 -14.03
N PHE A 51 5.15 26.90 -14.23
CA PHE A 51 4.91 27.61 -15.49
C PHE A 51 6.05 28.59 -15.79
N GLY A 52 6.46 29.41 -14.81
CA GLY A 52 7.58 30.34 -14.96
C GLY A 52 8.90 29.62 -15.27
N CYS A 53 9.17 28.50 -14.60
CA CYS A 53 10.33 27.65 -14.85
C CYS A 53 10.31 27.07 -16.28
N TYR A 54 9.22 26.44 -16.70
CA TYR A 54 9.08 25.89 -18.05
C TYR A 54 9.18 26.98 -19.12
N TYR A 55 8.58 28.15 -18.87
CA TYR A 55 8.64 29.28 -19.78
C TYR A 55 10.10 29.75 -19.98
N LEU A 56 10.87 29.90 -18.91
CA LEU A 56 12.30 30.24 -19.00
C LEU A 56 13.09 29.17 -19.75
N LEU A 57 12.90 27.89 -19.41
CA LEU A 57 13.55 26.76 -20.06
C LEU A 57 13.27 26.73 -21.56
N MET A 58 12.02 26.93 -21.96
CA MET A 58 11.63 26.95 -23.38
C MET A 58 12.33 28.07 -24.17
N THR A 59 12.80 29.15 -23.53
CA THR A 59 13.56 30.24 -24.18
C THR A 59 15.05 29.97 -24.33
N LEU A 60 15.57 28.85 -23.80
CA LEU A 60 17.01 28.52 -23.89
C LEU A 60 17.43 28.06 -25.28
N SER A 61 16.48 27.61 -26.12
CA SER A 61 16.77 27.20 -27.49
C SER A 61 15.82 27.88 -28.47
N ARG A 62 16.35 28.15 -29.68
CA ARG A 62 15.52 28.61 -30.80
C ARG A 62 14.71 27.50 -31.46
N ASN A 63 14.97 26.23 -31.14
CA ASN A 63 14.16 25.09 -31.57
C ASN A 63 13.31 24.61 -30.39
N CYS A 64 12.00 24.91 -30.40
CA CYS A 64 11.08 24.56 -29.34
C CYS A 64 10.88 23.03 -29.21
N GLY A 65 10.96 22.27 -30.30
CA GLY A 65 10.88 20.81 -30.28
C GLY A 65 12.06 20.18 -29.55
N LYS A 66 13.29 20.76 -29.70
CA LYS A 66 14.46 20.31 -28.94
C LYS A 66 14.26 20.50 -27.44
N MET A 67 13.68 21.64 -27.02
CA MET A 67 13.41 21.88 -25.60
C MET A 67 12.34 20.93 -25.07
N LEU A 68 11.27 20.65 -25.82
CA LEU A 68 10.27 19.67 -25.42
C LEU A 68 10.88 18.29 -25.18
N TRP A 69 11.79 17.82 -26.06
CA TRP A 69 12.47 16.54 -25.89
C TRP A 69 13.48 16.52 -24.74
N ILE A 70 14.13 17.65 -24.46
CA ILE A 70 14.99 17.79 -23.25
C ILE A 70 14.13 17.67 -21.98
N LEU A 71 12.90 18.18 -22.02
CA LEU A 71 11.94 18.11 -20.92
C LEU A 71 11.08 16.83 -20.94
N PHE A 72 11.45 15.82 -21.73
CA PHE A 72 10.69 14.57 -21.88
C PHE A 72 10.40 13.89 -20.55
N LEU A 73 11.34 13.89 -19.60
CA LEU A 73 11.13 13.28 -18.29
C LEU A 73 9.96 13.93 -17.52
N PHE A 74 9.78 15.24 -17.63
CA PHE A 74 8.63 15.92 -17.01
C PHE A 74 7.32 15.64 -17.73
N LEU A 75 7.34 15.39 -19.04
CA LEU A 75 6.17 14.91 -19.78
C LEU A 75 5.79 13.50 -19.36
N PHE A 76 6.77 12.62 -19.18
CA PHE A 76 6.56 11.27 -18.67
C PHE A 76 5.93 11.29 -17.28
N PHE A 77 6.48 12.07 -16.34
CA PHE A 77 5.88 12.24 -15.03
C PHE A 77 4.47 12.86 -15.11
N GLY A 78 4.24 13.79 -16.03
CA GLY A 78 2.92 14.36 -16.28
C GLY A 78 1.91 13.33 -16.75
N ALA A 79 2.31 12.45 -17.66
CA ALA A 79 1.50 11.34 -18.15
C ALA A 79 1.15 10.39 -16.99
N PHE A 80 2.13 10.00 -16.21
CA PHE A 80 1.96 9.13 -15.05
C PHE A 80 1.03 9.78 -14.00
N GLN A 81 1.23 11.06 -13.71
CA GLN A 81 0.37 11.81 -12.78
C GLN A 81 -1.11 11.83 -13.22
N ILE A 82 -1.39 11.98 -14.51
CA ILE A 82 -2.75 11.96 -15.04
C ILE A 82 -3.39 10.57 -14.88
N VAL A 83 -2.63 9.50 -15.12
CA VAL A 83 -3.09 8.13 -14.90
C VAL A 83 -3.44 7.90 -13.42
N LEU A 84 -2.60 8.36 -12.50
CA LEU A 84 -2.86 8.23 -11.06
C LEU A 84 -4.07 9.03 -10.59
N LEU A 85 -4.25 10.24 -11.13
CA LEU A 85 -5.46 11.03 -10.83
C LEU A 85 -6.74 10.36 -11.36
N TYR A 86 -6.64 9.60 -12.43
CA TYR A 86 -7.75 8.79 -12.92
C TYR A 86 -8.09 7.65 -11.94
N LEU A 87 -7.09 7.00 -11.36
CA LEU A 87 -7.28 5.89 -10.40
C LEU A 87 -7.77 6.38 -9.03
N PHE A 88 -7.11 7.39 -8.48
CA PHE A 88 -7.32 7.81 -7.09
C PHE A 88 -8.07 9.12 -6.93
N GLY A 89 -8.33 9.86 -8.02
CA GLY A 89 -9.04 11.13 -8.01
C GLY A 89 -8.30 12.31 -7.38
N GLN A 90 -7.22 12.06 -6.66
CA GLN A 90 -6.38 13.06 -5.97
C GLN A 90 -4.96 12.53 -5.76
N SER A 91 -4.08 13.40 -5.25
CA SER A 91 -2.71 13.12 -4.83
C SER A 91 -1.65 13.12 -5.92
N ILE A 92 -0.43 13.29 -5.48
CA ILE A 92 0.78 13.36 -6.29
C ILE A 92 1.45 11.98 -6.28
N ILE A 93 2.27 11.70 -7.31
CA ILE A 93 2.98 10.42 -7.43
C ILE A 93 3.78 10.12 -6.17
N ALA A 94 3.39 9.09 -5.45
CA ALA A 94 3.99 8.65 -4.20
C ALA A 94 5.32 7.90 -4.40
N VAL A 95 6.14 7.83 -3.35
CA VAL A 95 7.40 7.06 -3.35
C VAL A 95 7.12 5.58 -3.62
N GLU A 96 6.08 5.03 -2.98
CA GLU A 96 5.68 3.63 -3.12
C GLU A 96 5.35 3.25 -4.57
N MET A 97 4.81 4.19 -5.36
CA MET A 97 4.53 3.94 -6.78
C MET A 97 5.79 3.73 -7.61
N PHE A 98 6.90 4.39 -7.24
CA PHE A 98 8.19 4.14 -7.88
C PHE A 98 8.81 2.82 -7.40
N LEU A 99 8.66 2.47 -6.14
CA LEU A 99 9.08 1.18 -5.60
C LEU A 99 8.30 0.04 -6.27
N ASN A 100 6.99 0.18 -6.41
CA ASN A 100 6.15 -0.79 -7.10
C ASN A 100 6.55 -1.02 -8.56
N LEU A 101 7.01 0.02 -9.29
CA LEU A 101 7.53 -0.15 -10.65
C LEU A 101 8.72 -1.12 -10.72
N VAL A 102 9.49 -1.26 -9.64
CA VAL A 102 10.65 -2.16 -9.56
C VAL A 102 10.25 -3.56 -9.06
N THR A 103 9.22 -3.64 -8.22
CA THR A 103 8.79 -4.89 -7.56
C THR A 103 7.58 -5.56 -8.20
N THR A 104 6.74 -4.81 -8.96
CA THR A 104 5.55 -5.35 -9.64
C THR A 104 5.96 -6.26 -10.79
N ASN A 105 5.33 -7.41 -10.86
CA ASN A 105 5.52 -8.37 -11.95
C ASN A 105 4.60 -8.04 -13.15
N SER A 106 4.93 -8.66 -14.31
CA SER A 106 4.20 -8.40 -15.56
C SER A 106 2.72 -8.83 -15.51
N SER A 107 2.34 -9.82 -14.71
CA SER A 107 0.95 -10.27 -14.60
C SER A 107 0.09 -9.25 -13.85
N GLU A 108 0.55 -8.76 -12.70
CA GLU A 108 -0.13 -7.70 -11.95
C GLU A 108 -0.24 -6.40 -12.75
N ALA A 109 0.82 -6.04 -13.47
CA ALA A 109 0.80 -4.88 -14.36
C ALA A 109 -0.24 -5.02 -15.48
N LEU A 110 -0.40 -6.21 -16.06
CA LEU A 110 -1.39 -6.46 -17.11
C LEU A 110 -2.84 -6.43 -16.57
N GLU A 111 -3.09 -7.01 -15.39
CA GLU A 111 -4.41 -6.94 -14.73
C GLU A 111 -4.86 -5.48 -14.50
N LEU A 112 -3.92 -4.60 -14.19
CA LEU A 112 -4.19 -3.18 -13.99
C LEU A 112 -4.39 -2.42 -15.31
N LEU A 113 -3.63 -2.76 -16.37
CA LEU A 113 -3.63 -2.05 -17.65
C LEU A 113 -4.99 -2.05 -18.34
N ASP A 114 -5.74 -3.13 -18.26
CA ASP A 114 -7.08 -3.23 -18.87
C ASP A 114 -8.03 -2.17 -18.29
N ASN A 115 -7.88 -1.85 -17.01
CA ASN A 115 -8.68 -0.86 -16.31
C ASN A 115 -8.23 0.60 -16.55
N LEU A 116 -7.00 0.78 -17.04
CA LEU A 116 -6.40 2.10 -17.30
C LEU A 116 -6.60 2.60 -18.73
N THR A 117 -7.24 1.81 -19.60
CA THR A 117 -7.41 2.13 -21.02
C THR A 117 -7.91 3.56 -21.31
N PRO A 118 -8.93 4.13 -20.60
CA PRO A 118 -9.38 5.50 -20.86
C PRO A 118 -8.31 6.54 -20.52
N ALA A 119 -7.58 6.37 -19.41
CA ALA A 119 -6.51 7.27 -19.01
C ALA A 119 -5.32 7.19 -19.97
N ILE A 120 -4.97 6.00 -20.42
CA ILE A 120 -3.91 5.77 -21.41
C ILE A 120 -4.25 6.47 -22.72
N ILE A 121 -5.49 6.34 -23.22
CA ILE A 121 -5.95 7.03 -24.43
C ILE A 121 -5.86 8.55 -24.25
N ALA A 122 -6.29 9.09 -23.12
CA ALA A 122 -6.20 10.53 -22.83
C ALA A 122 -4.74 11.03 -22.85
N VAL A 123 -3.84 10.30 -22.24
CA VAL A 123 -2.39 10.58 -22.20
C VAL A 123 -1.79 10.52 -23.61
N ILE A 124 -2.14 9.50 -24.41
CA ILE A 124 -1.68 9.38 -25.79
C ILE A 124 -2.15 10.59 -26.61
N ILE A 125 -3.42 10.98 -26.52
CA ILE A 125 -3.97 12.13 -27.25
C ILE A 125 -3.28 13.43 -26.84
N LEU A 126 -2.96 13.59 -25.56
CA LEU A 126 -2.36 14.81 -25.02
C LEU A 126 -0.87 14.94 -25.41
N TYR A 127 -0.07 13.89 -25.20
CA TYR A 127 1.39 13.99 -25.26
C TYR A 127 2.00 13.50 -26.57
N VAL A 128 1.48 12.43 -27.18
CA VAL A 128 2.10 11.83 -28.38
C VAL A 128 2.10 12.80 -29.57
N PRO A 129 1.00 13.51 -29.90
CA PRO A 129 1.03 14.48 -31.00
C PRO A 129 2.06 15.60 -30.78
N ALA A 130 2.22 16.08 -29.53
CA ALA A 130 3.20 17.10 -29.20
C ALA A 130 4.65 16.62 -29.38
N LEU A 131 4.95 15.39 -28.95
CA LEU A 131 6.26 14.76 -29.17
C LEU A 131 6.56 14.57 -30.65
N ILE A 132 5.58 14.15 -31.46
CA ILE A 132 5.70 14.03 -32.91
C ILE A 132 6.00 15.41 -33.55
N LEU A 133 5.23 16.45 -33.19
CA LEU A 133 5.44 17.80 -33.67
C LEU A 133 6.81 18.36 -33.26
N GLY A 134 7.25 18.07 -32.02
CA GLY A 134 8.57 18.39 -31.54
C GLY A 134 9.67 17.71 -32.37
N MET A 135 9.53 16.43 -32.67
CA MET A 135 10.46 15.68 -33.51
C MET A 135 10.51 16.24 -34.95
N ILE A 136 9.35 16.53 -35.54
CA ILE A 136 9.26 17.17 -36.89
C ILE A 136 9.98 18.52 -36.88
N SER A 137 9.84 19.33 -35.80
CA SER A 137 10.55 20.61 -35.68
C SER A 137 12.07 20.43 -35.62
N ILE A 138 12.56 19.38 -34.97
CA ILE A 138 13.99 19.05 -34.92
C ILE A 138 14.50 18.62 -36.29
N ILE A 139 13.87 17.63 -36.91
CA ILE A 139 14.27 17.05 -38.20
C ILE A 139 14.28 18.13 -39.31
N ARG A 140 13.26 18.98 -39.35
CA ARG A 140 13.16 20.09 -40.31
C ARG A 140 13.99 21.30 -39.94
N LYS A 141 14.78 21.23 -38.85
CA LYS A 141 15.68 22.31 -38.38
C LYS A 141 14.99 23.67 -38.22
N ARG A 142 13.68 23.65 -37.86
CA ARG A 142 12.89 24.87 -37.70
C ARG A 142 13.38 25.68 -36.49
N LYS A 143 13.41 27.00 -36.61
CA LYS A 143 13.94 27.90 -35.56
C LYS A 143 13.01 29.09 -35.37
N LEU A 144 12.81 29.47 -34.11
CA LEU A 144 12.21 30.74 -33.73
C LEU A 144 13.15 31.89 -34.04
N THR A 145 12.60 33.09 -34.27
CA THR A 145 13.40 34.30 -34.50
C THR A 145 14.11 34.71 -33.22
N VAL A 146 15.21 35.43 -33.35
CA VAL A 146 15.98 35.95 -32.19
C VAL A 146 15.13 36.95 -31.41
N GLU A 147 14.37 37.78 -32.14
CA GLU A 147 13.48 38.81 -31.60
C GLU A 147 12.39 38.18 -30.76
N PHE A 148 11.77 37.08 -31.25
CA PHE A 148 10.76 36.34 -30.50
C PHE A 148 11.36 35.79 -29.19
N ILE A 149 12.47 35.07 -29.25
CA ILE A 149 13.12 34.50 -28.05
C ILE A 149 13.51 35.60 -27.06
N ARG A 150 14.02 36.74 -27.52
CA ARG A 150 14.39 37.85 -26.65
C ARG A 150 13.18 38.46 -25.94
N ARG A 151 12.07 38.61 -26.67
CA ARG A 151 10.80 39.11 -26.15
C ARG A 151 10.23 38.13 -25.12
N GLU A 152 10.13 36.85 -25.47
CA GLU A 152 9.56 35.84 -24.60
C GLU A 152 10.41 35.57 -23.37
N ARG A 153 11.73 35.66 -23.47
CA ARG A 153 12.61 35.55 -22.30
C ARG A 153 12.38 36.67 -21.27
N LYS A 154 12.18 37.91 -21.75
CA LYS A 154 11.83 39.01 -20.83
C LYS A 154 10.50 38.76 -20.12
N ARG A 155 9.50 38.29 -20.86
CA ARG A 155 8.18 37.91 -20.30
C ARG A 155 8.32 36.77 -19.29
N ALA A 156 9.10 35.75 -19.63
CA ALA A 156 9.35 34.61 -18.77
C ALA A 156 10.02 35.01 -17.45
N PHE A 157 11.02 35.92 -17.49
CA PHE A 157 11.62 36.46 -16.26
C PHE A 157 10.60 37.23 -15.40
N LEU A 158 9.72 38.03 -16.02
CA LEU A 158 8.66 38.70 -15.29
C LEU A 158 7.70 37.70 -14.61
N VAL A 159 7.23 36.71 -15.37
CA VAL A 159 6.34 35.67 -14.84
C VAL A 159 7.03 34.89 -13.71
N PHE A 160 8.28 34.51 -13.88
CA PHE A 160 9.06 33.83 -12.85
C PHE A 160 9.23 34.70 -11.60
N GLY A 161 9.49 35.99 -11.73
CA GLY A 161 9.54 36.92 -10.59
C GLY A 161 8.19 36.99 -9.83
N ILE A 162 7.07 37.06 -10.56
CA ILE A 162 5.73 37.02 -9.96
C ILE A 162 5.49 35.69 -9.26
N SER A 163 5.94 34.56 -9.85
CA SER A 163 5.77 33.24 -9.24
C SER A 163 6.55 33.08 -7.92
N LEU A 164 7.70 33.72 -7.78
CA LEU A 164 8.42 33.74 -6.49
C LEU A 164 7.63 34.52 -5.41
N LEU A 165 6.90 35.56 -5.79
CA LEU A 165 6.02 36.26 -4.85
C LEU A 165 4.84 35.38 -4.43
N SER A 166 4.28 34.58 -5.36
CA SER A 166 3.22 33.61 -5.01
C SER A 166 3.71 32.53 -4.05
N LEU A 167 4.97 32.10 -4.20
CA LEU A 167 5.59 31.15 -3.27
C LEU A 167 5.73 31.73 -1.86
N VAL A 168 6.17 32.99 -1.74
CA VAL A 168 6.19 33.68 -0.44
C VAL A 168 4.77 33.74 0.15
N GLY A 169 3.77 34.05 -0.68
CA GLY A 169 2.36 34.01 -0.26
C GLY A 169 1.90 32.65 0.24
N ALA A 170 2.35 31.55 -0.38
CA ALA A 170 2.05 30.18 0.06
C ALA A 170 2.58 29.91 1.47
N TYR A 171 3.86 30.23 1.74
CA TYR A 171 4.47 30.08 3.06
C TYR A 171 3.85 30.98 4.14
N VAL A 172 3.37 32.16 3.77
CA VAL A 172 2.69 33.07 4.71
C VAL A 172 1.30 32.54 5.06
N GLN A 173 0.59 31.94 4.09
CA GLN A 173 -0.74 31.40 4.30
C GLN A 173 -0.71 30.06 5.04
N ASP A 174 0.30 29.25 4.78
CA ASP A 174 0.47 27.90 5.35
C ASP A 174 1.95 27.67 5.68
N SER A 175 2.28 27.68 6.96
CA SER A 175 3.64 27.44 7.44
C SER A 175 4.10 25.97 7.25
N GLY A 176 3.16 25.06 7.02
CA GLY A 176 3.43 23.65 6.73
C GLY A 176 3.71 23.36 5.25
N TYR A 177 3.53 24.35 4.36
CA TYR A 177 3.80 24.16 2.94
C TYR A 177 5.27 23.86 2.67
N GLU A 178 5.56 22.75 2.00
CA GLU A 178 6.91 22.32 1.67
C GLU A 178 7.07 22.08 0.15
N LEU A 179 8.02 22.75 -0.48
CA LEU A 179 8.29 22.58 -1.92
C LEU A 179 8.57 21.13 -2.32
N LYS A 180 9.27 20.37 -1.46
CA LYS A 180 9.64 18.99 -1.74
C LYS A 180 8.45 18.02 -1.69
N SER A 181 7.38 18.36 -0.97
CA SER A 181 6.19 17.52 -0.78
C SER A 181 5.01 18.01 -1.60
N ASP A 182 4.83 19.35 -1.72
CA ASP A 182 3.58 19.94 -2.21
C ASP A 182 3.67 20.49 -3.64
N LEU A 183 4.90 20.76 -4.15
CA LEU A 183 5.08 21.37 -5.47
C LEU A 183 5.38 20.31 -6.56
N TYR A 184 4.43 20.06 -7.45
CA TYR A 184 4.67 19.29 -8.66
C TYR A 184 5.43 20.11 -9.72
N PRO A 185 6.50 19.61 -10.40
CA PRO A 185 7.03 18.23 -10.34
C PRO A 185 8.24 18.06 -9.37
N LEU A 186 8.53 19.02 -8.50
CA LEU A 186 9.69 18.94 -7.61
C LEU A 186 9.56 17.77 -6.62
N ASN A 187 8.34 17.57 -6.09
CA ASN A 187 8.02 16.45 -5.23
C ASN A 187 8.23 15.09 -5.91
N VAL A 188 7.88 14.97 -7.19
CA VAL A 188 8.13 13.74 -7.95
C VAL A 188 9.63 13.46 -8.06
N CYS A 189 10.44 14.49 -8.33
CA CYS A 189 11.89 14.34 -8.34
C CYS A 189 12.46 13.94 -6.96
N TYR A 190 11.89 14.49 -5.89
CA TYR A 190 12.26 14.14 -4.53
C TYR A 190 11.88 12.70 -4.20
N ASN A 191 10.63 12.28 -4.56
CA ASN A 191 10.13 10.93 -4.34
C ASN A 191 10.94 9.86 -5.10
N VAL A 192 11.37 10.15 -6.33
CA VAL A 192 12.33 9.30 -7.06
C VAL A 192 13.64 9.14 -6.29
N GLY A 193 14.18 10.23 -5.76
CA GLY A 193 15.39 10.19 -4.92
C GLY A 193 15.22 9.33 -3.68
N LEU A 194 14.07 9.45 -2.98
CA LEU A 194 13.73 8.62 -1.82
C LEU A 194 13.58 7.14 -2.20
N ALA A 195 12.94 6.83 -3.33
CA ALA A 195 12.80 5.46 -3.81
C ALA A 195 14.18 4.80 -4.03
N PHE A 196 15.12 5.49 -4.68
CA PHE A 196 16.49 5.01 -4.82
C PHE A 196 17.20 4.82 -3.47
N GLN A 197 17.04 5.76 -2.55
CA GLN A 197 17.63 5.66 -1.21
C GLN A 197 17.08 4.42 -0.47
N ARG A 198 15.75 4.22 -0.46
CA ARG A 198 15.11 3.07 0.19
C ARG A 198 15.54 1.76 -0.45
N THR A 199 15.61 1.69 -1.78
CA THR A 199 16.13 0.51 -2.48
C THR A 199 17.56 0.18 -2.04
N ALA A 200 18.42 1.18 -1.93
CA ALA A 200 19.80 0.96 -1.47
C ALA A 200 19.86 0.46 -0.02
N LEU A 201 19.04 1.02 0.89
CA LEU A 201 18.93 0.57 2.28
C LEU A 201 18.41 -0.88 2.35
N THR A 202 17.42 -1.23 1.54
CA THR A 202 16.89 -2.59 1.46
C THR A 202 17.94 -3.59 0.97
N GLN A 203 18.72 -3.23 -0.05
CA GLN A 203 19.81 -4.08 -0.56
C GLN A 203 20.93 -4.30 0.47
N ASP A 204 21.14 -3.34 1.37
CA ASP A 204 22.16 -3.41 2.42
C ASP A 204 21.71 -4.17 3.69
N TYR A 205 20.45 -4.58 3.75
CA TYR A 205 19.81 -5.20 4.92
C TYR A 205 20.60 -6.37 5.51
N HIS A 206 21.08 -7.32 4.68
CA HIS A 206 21.82 -8.48 5.16
C HIS A 206 23.11 -8.11 5.90
N ARG A 207 23.71 -6.96 5.58
CA ARG A 207 24.89 -6.44 6.28
C ARG A 207 24.51 -5.74 7.58
N THR A 208 23.47 -4.91 7.53
CA THR A 208 23.06 -4.06 8.66
C THR A 208 22.37 -4.83 9.79
N SER A 209 21.66 -5.91 9.46
CA SER A 209 20.96 -6.79 10.42
C SER A 209 21.78 -7.98 10.91
N LYS A 210 23.02 -8.18 10.40
CA LYS A 210 23.81 -9.40 10.60
C LYS A 210 23.99 -9.78 12.08
N ASP A 211 24.33 -8.79 12.90
CA ASP A 211 24.66 -8.99 14.32
C ASP A 211 23.48 -8.70 15.27
N PHE A 212 22.28 -8.48 14.68
CA PHE A 212 21.08 -8.23 15.47
C PHE A 212 20.60 -9.50 16.17
N THR A 213 20.20 -9.38 17.43
CA THR A 213 19.55 -10.42 18.22
C THR A 213 18.44 -9.82 19.08
N PHE A 214 17.35 -10.54 19.20
CA PHE A 214 16.24 -10.19 20.10
C PHE A 214 16.56 -10.46 21.57
N HIS A 215 17.61 -11.22 21.88
CA HIS A 215 17.86 -11.77 23.21
C HIS A 215 16.62 -12.48 23.78
N ALA A 216 15.89 -13.17 22.90
CA ALA A 216 14.63 -13.78 23.22
C ALA A 216 14.80 -15.02 24.11
N ARG A 217 13.90 -15.17 25.10
CA ARG A 217 13.91 -16.29 26.06
C ARG A 217 12.50 -16.87 26.19
N PRO A 218 12.35 -18.20 26.21
CA PRO A 218 11.07 -18.83 26.46
C PRO A 218 10.69 -18.73 27.93
N THR A 219 9.41 -18.46 28.23
CA THR A 219 8.84 -18.48 29.56
C THR A 219 7.94 -19.69 29.82
N HIS A 220 7.52 -20.36 28.75
CA HIS A 220 6.73 -21.59 28.85
C HIS A 220 7.60 -22.77 29.33
N PRO A 221 7.01 -23.74 30.07
CA PRO A 221 7.75 -24.89 30.58
C PRO A 221 8.45 -25.68 29.47
N GLU A 222 9.64 -26.18 29.78
CA GLU A 222 10.36 -27.07 28.87
C GLU A 222 9.63 -28.42 28.71
N GLY A 223 9.78 -29.02 27.53
CA GLY A 223 9.25 -30.36 27.22
C GLY A 223 7.75 -30.40 26.87
N LYS A 224 7.01 -29.32 27.07
CA LYS A 224 5.61 -29.22 26.65
C LYS A 224 5.54 -28.95 25.14
N ARG A 225 4.70 -29.73 24.45
CA ARG A 225 4.50 -29.52 23.00
C ARG A 225 3.57 -28.34 22.78
N GLU A 226 4.00 -27.41 21.92
CA GLU A 226 3.26 -26.20 21.61
C GLU A 226 3.41 -25.79 20.15
N VAL A 227 2.33 -25.25 19.55
CA VAL A 227 2.27 -24.82 18.15
C VAL A 227 1.63 -23.45 18.04
N TYR A 228 2.33 -22.51 17.43
CA TYR A 228 1.82 -21.17 17.17
C TYR A 228 1.82 -20.88 15.68
N VAL A 229 0.70 -20.31 15.20
CA VAL A 229 0.57 -19.92 13.80
C VAL A 229 0.22 -18.43 13.69
N MET A 230 1.01 -17.72 12.94
CA MET A 230 0.80 -16.32 12.58
C MET A 230 0.33 -16.27 11.14
N VAL A 231 -0.85 -15.73 10.88
CA VAL A 231 -1.42 -15.64 9.54
C VAL A 231 -1.55 -14.17 9.15
N ILE A 232 -0.87 -13.79 8.09
CA ILE A 232 -0.92 -12.47 7.49
C ILE A 232 -1.83 -12.56 6.27
N GLY A 233 -3.01 -11.93 6.36
CA GLY A 233 -3.96 -11.78 5.28
C GLY A 233 -3.58 -10.59 4.38
N GLU A 234 -4.15 -10.57 3.19
CA GLU A 234 -3.90 -9.55 2.16
C GLU A 234 -5.21 -8.87 1.78
N THR A 235 -5.21 -7.53 1.81
CA THR A 235 -6.28 -6.67 1.24
C THR A 235 -7.68 -6.88 1.83
N SER A 236 -7.83 -7.50 3.00
CA SER A 236 -9.13 -7.83 3.58
C SER A 236 -9.60 -6.77 4.57
N ARG A 237 -10.70 -6.06 4.26
CA ARG A 237 -11.27 -5.04 5.14
C ARG A 237 -12.33 -5.59 6.09
N ALA A 238 -12.30 -5.17 7.35
CA ALA A 238 -13.23 -5.64 8.38
C ALA A 238 -14.71 -5.35 8.05
N LEU A 239 -15.00 -4.33 7.23
CA LEU A 239 -16.36 -3.94 6.87
C LEU A 239 -17.18 -5.08 6.24
N ASN A 240 -16.54 -5.95 5.46
CA ASN A 240 -17.16 -7.06 4.75
C ASN A 240 -17.13 -8.39 5.54
N TRP A 241 -16.72 -8.36 6.80
CA TRP A 241 -16.73 -9.55 7.67
C TRP A 241 -18.00 -9.64 8.51
N GLN A 242 -18.72 -10.76 8.39
CA GLN A 242 -19.91 -11.06 9.21
C GLN A 242 -19.60 -10.97 10.71
N LEU A 243 -18.41 -11.39 11.14
CA LEU A 243 -17.92 -11.29 12.51
C LEU A 243 -17.93 -9.86 13.09
N TYR A 244 -17.92 -8.84 12.25
CA TYR A 244 -17.97 -7.44 12.63
C TYR A 244 -19.31 -6.76 12.29
N GLY A 245 -20.35 -7.56 12.04
CA GLY A 245 -21.71 -7.08 11.81
C GLY A 245 -22.02 -6.72 10.36
N TYR A 246 -21.31 -7.33 9.40
CA TYR A 246 -21.70 -7.28 7.99
C TYR A 246 -22.94 -8.18 7.80
N GLU A 247 -23.89 -7.75 6.97
CA GLU A 247 -25.18 -8.43 6.82
C GLU A 247 -25.09 -9.75 6.02
N ARG A 248 -24.04 -9.89 5.20
CA ARG A 248 -23.86 -11.07 4.35
C ARG A 248 -23.04 -12.14 5.09
N GLU A 249 -23.34 -13.41 4.78
CA GLU A 249 -22.67 -14.58 5.39
C GLU A 249 -21.27 -14.82 4.80
N THR A 250 -20.33 -13.94 5.11
CA THR A 250 -18.93 -14.04 4.67
C THR A 250 -18.05 -14.85 5.63
N ASN A 251 -18.48 -15.04 6.88
CA ASN A 251 -17.74 -15.83 7.88
C ASN A 251 -18.64 -16.87 8.60
N PRO A 252 -19.33 -17.77 7.90
CA PRO A 252 -20.26 -18.71 8.53
C PRO A 252 -19.59 -19.75 9.41
N LEU A 253 -18.33 -20.10 9.14
CA LEU A 253 -17.57 -21.10 9.90
C LEU A 253 -16.92 -20.49 11.14
N LEU A 254 -16.16 -19.40 10.99
CA LEU A 254 -15.52 -18.70 12.10
C LEU A 254 -16.53 -18.13 13.10
N SER A 255 -17.74 -17.75 12.65
CA SER A 255 -18.81 -17.28 13.55
C SER A 255 -19.27 -18.35 14.56
N ARG A 256 -18.98 -19.62 14.30
CA ARG A 256 -19.32 -20.76 15.16
C ARG A 256 -18.10 -21.36 15.86
N GLN A 257 -16.91 -20.84 15.55
CA GLN A 257 -15.67 -21.40 16.06
C GLN A 257 -15.50 -21.09 17.55
N THR A 258 -15.33 -22.13 18.35
CA THR A 258 -14.97 -21.98 19.77
C THR A 258 -13.52 -21.57 19.91
N GLY A 259 -13.19 -20.86 21.01
CA GLY A 259 -11.82 -20.41 21.24
C GLY A 259 -11.37 -19.25 20.35
N LEU A 260 -12.29 -18.60 19.61
CA LEU A 260 -12.01 -17.47 18.72
C LEU A 260 -12.45 -16.15 19.37
N ILE A 261 -11.57 -15.15 19.31
CA ILE A 261 -11.83 -13.75 19.69
C ILE A 261 -11.62 -12.86 18.48
N ALA A 262 -12.65 -12.08 18.11
CA ALA A 262 -12.57 -11.09 17.05
C ALA A 262 -12.54 -9.67 17.64
N PHE A 263 -11.58 -8.85 17.20
CA PHE A 263 -11.38 -7.48 17.66
C PHE A 263 -11.98 -6.50 16.66
N PRO A 264 -13.08 -5.78 16.99
CA PRO A 264 -13.83 -5.00 16.01
C PRO A 264 -13.27 -3.60 15.72
N LYS A 265 -12.30 -3.11 16.50
CA LYS A 265 -11.82 -1.73 16.44
C LYS A 265 -10.33 -1.65 16.10
N VAL A 266 -9.94 -2.32 15.00
CA VAL A 266 -8.55 -2.43 14.59
C VAL A 266 -8.28 -1.62 13.33
N LEU A 267 -7.29 -0.74 13.37
CA LEU A 267 -6.77 -0.05 12.20
C LEU A 267 -5.32 -0.46 11.95
N THR A 268 -4.96 -0.59 10.68
CA THR A 268 -3.55 -0.70 10.28
C THR A 268 -2.88 0.68 10.25
N GLU A 269 -1.57 0.70 10.35
CA GLU A 269 -0.76 1.93 10.30
C GLU A 269 -0.26 2.25 8.88
N SER A 270 -0.59 1.43 7.88
CA SER A 270 -0.28 1.65 6.47
C SER A 270 -1.31 0.95 5.58
N ASN A 271 -1.50 1.46 4.37
CA ASN A 271 -2.37 0.90 3.34
C ASN A 271 -1.58 0.25 2.19
N THR A 272 -0.34 -0.13 2.44
CA THR A 272 0.54 -0.80 1.46
C THR A 272 1.20 -2.02 2.08
N THR A 273 1.20 -3.13 1.35
CA THR A 273 1.79 -4.42 1.77
C THR A 273 3.26 -4.28 2.15
N HIS A 274 4.04 -3.50 1.35
CA HIS A 274 5.48 -3.27 1.58
C HIS A 274 5.81 -2.62 2.93
N LYS A 275 4.86 -1.92 3.55
CA LYS A 275 5.02 -1.30 4.88
C LYS A 275 4.32 -2.09 5.97
N SER A 276 3.07 -2.50 5.71
CA SER A 276 2.25 -3.18 6.71
C SER A 276 2.83 -4.52 7.12
N VAL A 277 3.19 -5.38 6.16
CA VAL A 277 3.68 -6.74 6.47
C VAL A 277 5.01 -6.72 7.24
N PRO A 278 6.02 -5.91 6.88
CA PRO A 278 7.21 -5.78 7.71
C PRO A 278 6.93 -5.30 9.14
N MET A 279 5.97 -4.37 9.34
CA MET A 279 5.55 -3.96 10.69
C MET A 279 4.82 -5.08 11.45
N LEU A 280 4.05 -5.94 10.78
CA LEU A 280 3.43 -7.11 11.41
C LEU A 280 4.48 -8.16 11.81
N MET A 281 5.55 -8.30 11.03
CA MET A 281 6.60 -9.30 11.22
C MET A 281 7.76 -8.86 12.12
N SER A 282 7.78 -7.62 12.61
CA SER A 282 8.87 -7.06 13.43
C SER A 282 8.32 -6.18 14.55
N ASP A 283 9.19 -5.59 15.37
CA ASP A 283 8.83 -4.58 16.37
C ASP A 283 8.68 -3.17 15.76
N ALA A 284 8.84 -3.05 14.45
CA ALA A 284 8.64 -1.79 13.75
C ALA A 284 7.16 -1.36 13.78
N THR A 285 6.97 -0.07 14.00
CA THR A 285 5.68 0.61 13.97
C THR A 285 5.80 1.86 13.12
N ALA A 286 4.72 2.58 12.86
CA ALA A 286 4.82 3.87 12.18
C ALA A 286 5.79 4.86 12.88
N CYS A 287 5.97 4.75 14.20
CA CYS A 287 6.84 5.65 14.97
C CYS A 287 8.33 5.31 14.91
N ASN A 288 8.69 4.07 14.58
CA ASN A 288 10.09 3.61 14.51
C ASN A 288 10.39 2.77 13.26
N TYR A 289 9.71 3.08 12.16
CA TYR A 289 9.72 2.25 10.95
C TYR A 289 11.12 1.95 10.40
N ASP A 290 12.06 2.88 10.51
CA ASP A 290 13.43 2.70 10.02
C ASP A 290 14.19 1.55 10.74
N SER A 291 13.66 1.01 11.83
CA SER A 291 14.21 -0.18 12.50
C SER A 291 14.27 -1.40 11.58
N ILE A 292 13.35 -1.51 10.60
CA ILE A 292 13.34 -2.62 9.63
C ILE A 292 14.67 -2.77 8.86
N TYR A 293 15.43 -1.69 8.68
CA TYR A 293 16.70 -1.72 7.96
C TYR A 293 17.86 -2.32 8.77
N HIS A 294 17.65 -2.57 10.08
CA HIS A 294 18.73 -2.96 11.01
C HIS A 294 18.35 -4.13 11.91
N GLN A 295 17.07 -4.45 12.01
CA GLN A 295 16.53 -5.50 12.87
C GLN A 295 16.10 -6.72 12.06
N LYS A 296 15.90 -7.84 12.73
CA LYS A 296 15.34 -9.07 12.16
C LYS A 296 13.84 -9.17 12.43
N GLY A 297 13.19 -10.15 11.79
CA GLY A 297 11.78 -10.43 11.96
C GLY A 297 11.47 -11.30 13.19
N ILE A 298 10.17 -11.43 13.50
CA ILE A 298 9.63 -12.24 14.62
C ILE A 298 10.11 -13.69 14.58
N ILE A 299 10.37 -14.23 13.39
CA ILE A 299 10.85 -15.60 13.19
C ILE A 299 12.16 -15.81 13.93
N THR A 300 13.08 -14.83 13.88
CA THR A 300 14.33 -14.90 14.65
C THR A 300 14.07 -14.91 16.16
N ALA A 301 13.11 -14.14 16.68
CA ALA A 301 12.80 -14.16 18.11
C ALA A 301 12.28 -15.54 18.57
N PHE A 302 11.41 -16.18 17.79
CA PHE A 302 10.96 -17.55 18.06
C PHE A 302 12.09 -18.56 17.96
N LYS A 303 12.96 -18.41 16.99
CA LYS A 303 14.14 -19.28 16.78
C LYS A 303 15.12 -19.18 17.96
N GLU A 304 15.41 -17.95 18.46
CA GLU A 304 16.23 -17.74 19.66
C GLU A 304 15.59 -18.39 20.90
N ALA A 305 14.25 -18.41 20.99
CA ALA A 305 13.50 -19.07 22.04
C ALA A 305 13.38 -20.60 21.88
N GLY A 306 14.04 -21.19 20.89
CA GLY A 306 14.12 -22.64 20.68
C GLY A 306 12.97 -23.25 19.90
N PHE A 307 12.19 -22.46 19.17
CA PHE A 307 11.16 -22.95 18.28
C PHE A 307 11.77 -23.39 16.93
N ARG A 308 11.25 -24.51 16.39
CA ARG A 308 11.36 -24.80 14.98
C ARG A 308 10.45 -23.87 14.21
N THR A 309 10.96 -23.20 13.20
CA THR A 309 10.26 -22.12 12.50
C THR A 309 10.01 -22.47 11.03
N ALA A 310 8.83 -22.05 10.54
CA ALA A 310 8.49 -22.14 9.12
C ALA A 310 7.82 -20.85 8.63
N PHE A 311 8.07 -20.52 7.35
CA PHE A 311 7.42 -19.43 6.64
C PHE A 311 6.92 -19.90 5.28
N PHE A 312 5.63 -19.77 5.01
CA PHE A 312 5.04 -20.14 3.74
C PHE A 312 4.24 -18.99 3.16
N SER A 313 4.55 -18.60 1.93
CA SER A 313 3.93 -17.45 1.26
C SER A 313 3.29 -17.85 -0.06
N ASN A 314 2.04 -17.43 -0.27
CA ASN A 314 1.37 -17.48 -1.57
C ASN A 314 1.58 -16.18 -2.37
N GLN A 315 2.64 -15.45 -2.07
CA GLN A 315 3.06 -14.29 -2.84
C GLN A 315 4.41 -14.56 -3.51
N ARG A 316 4.74 -13.78 -4.54
CA ARG A 316 6.00 -13.95 -5.25
C ARG A 316 7.16 -13.39 -4.45
N TYR A 317 8.29 -14.06 -4.54
CA TYR A 317 9.56 -13.53 -4.08
C TYR A 317 9.91 -12.26 -4.88
N ASN A 318 10.13 -11.15 -4.19
CA ASN A 318 10.36 -9.84 -4.81
C ASN A 318 11.52 -9.04 -4.18
N HIS A 319 12.37 -9.68 -3.38
CA HIS A 319 13.50 -9.08 -2.66
C HIS A 319 13.11 -7.98 -1.67
N SER A 320 11.93 -8.07 -1.07
CA SER A 320 11.44 -7.15 -0.05
C SER A 320 11.80 -7.61 1.38
N PHE A 321 11.50 -6.78 2.38
CA PHE A 321 11.63 -7.16 3.78
C PHE A 321 10.74 -8.34 4.17
N ILE A 322 9.62 -8.55 3.48
CA ILE A 322 8.75 -9.71 3.67
C ILE A 322 9.53 -10.99 3.41
N ASP A 323 10.25 -11.03 2.29
CA ASP A 323 11.07 -12.16 1.92
C ASP A 323 12.25 -12.35 2.87
N PHE A 324 12.92 -11.26 3.22
CA PHE A 324 14.09 -11.32 4.10
C PHE A 324 13.71 -11.85 5.49
N PHE A 325 12.60 -11.37 6.06
CA PHE A 325 12.10 -11.87 7.34
C PHE A 325 11.59 -13.32 7.22
N GLY A 326 10.93 -13.66 6.11
CA GLY A 326 10.45 -15.03 5.86
C GLY A 326 11.61 -16.03 5.76
N MET A 327 12.68 -15.66 5.08
CA MET A 327 13.87 -16.51 4.89
C MET A 327 14.71 -16.70 6.17
N GLU A 328 14.38 -16.03 7.27
CA GLU A 328 14.97 -16.32 8.58
C GLU A 328 14.51 -17.68 9.14
N ALA A 329 13.42 -18.26 8.63
CA ALA A 329 12.85 -19.52 9.07
C ALA A 329 13.76 -20.71 8.77
N ASP A 330 13.61 -21.80 9.55
CA ASP A 330 14.32 -23.07 9.29
C ASP A 330 13.81 -23.75 8.01
N THR A 331 12.52 -23.55 7.68
CA THR A 331 11.91 -23.98 6.42
C THR A 331 11.12 -22.82 5.86
N TYR A 332 11.30 -22.49 4.59
CA TYR A 332 10.46 -21.46 3.93
C TYR A 332 10.14 -21.90 2.50
N ASP A 333 9.01 -21.43 2.00
CA ASP A 333 8.56 -21.66 0.62
C ASP A 333 7.73 -20.48 0.12
N PHE A 334 7.95 -20.10 -1.15
CA PHE A 334 7.16 -19.13 -1.91
C PHE A 334 6.48 -19.90 -3.03
N ILE A 335 5.22 -20.32 -2.81
CA ILE A 335 4.51 -21.25 -3.70
C ILE A 335 4.16 -20.66 -5.07
N LYS A 336 4.20 -19.35 -5.21
CA LYS A 336 4.00 -18.65 -6.48
C LYS A 336 5.35 -18.44 -7.16
N GLU A 337 5.79 -19.42 -7.94
CA GLU A 337 7.09 -19.41 -8.62
C GLU A 337 7.31 -18.20 -9.54
N ASP A 338 8.55 -17.79 -9.66
CA ASP A 338 9.03 -16.61 -10.39
C ASP A 338 9.12 -16.81 -11.93
N SER A 339 8.37 -17.76 -12.51
CA SER A 339 8.39 -17.94 -13.95
C SER A 339 7.57 -16.84 -14.65
N VAL A 340 8.23 -16.00 -15.43
CA VAL A 340 7.65 -14.91 -16.25
C VAL A 340 6.55 -15.41 -17.21
N SER A 341 6.40 -16.70 -17.41
CA SER A 341 5.43 -17.35 -18.29
C SER A 341 4.36 -18.15 -17.58
N SER A 342 4.37 -18.21 -16.24
CA SER A 342 3.42 -19.05 -15.50
C SER A 342 2.10 -18.32 -15.30
N THR A 343 1.07 -18.83 -15.97
CA THR A 343 -0.36 -18.53 -15.67
C THR A 343 -0.80 -19.23 -14.37
N TYR A 344 0.14 -19.86 -13.64
CA TYR A 344 -0.13 -20.57 -12.41
C TYR A 344 -0.41 -19.58 -11.28
N ASN A 345 -1.63 -19.58 -10.77
CA ASN A 345 -2.10 -18.76 -9.66
C ASN A 345 -2.66 -19.68 -8.58
N PRO A 346 -1.79 -20.22 -7.69
CA PRO A 346 -2.21 -21.17 -6.66
C PRO A 346 -3.17 -20.50 -5.67
N SER A 347 -4.13 -21.28 -5.18
CA SER A 347 -4.99 -20.86 -4.09
C SER A 347 -4.26 -20.92 -2.75
N ASP A 348 -4.74 -20.17 -1.74
CA ASP A 348 -4.17 -20.22 -0.39
C ASP A 348 -4.25 -21.62 0.25
N ASP A 349 -5.09 -22.52 -0.26
CA ASP A 349 -5.17 -23.92 0.18
C ASP A 349 -3.87 -24.69 0.06
N GLU A 350 -2.99 -24.32 -0.90
CA GLU A 350 -1.68 -24.96 -1.02
C GLU A 350 -0.81 -24.72 0.23
N LEU A 351 -1.01 -23.61 0.93
CA LEU A 351 -0.33 -23.32 2.19
C LEU A 351 -0.70 -24.34 3.27
N LEU A 352 -1.97 -24.83 3.30
CA LEU A 352 -2.40 -25.81 4.28
C LEU A 352 -1.66 -27.16 4.13
N LYS A 353 -1.30 -27.53 2.91
CA LYS A 353 -0.50 -28.76 2.66
C LYS A 353 0.89 -28.63 3.31
N LEU A 354 1.53 -27.48 3.13
CA LEU A 354 2.83 -27.20 3.72
C LEU A 354 2.76 -27.15 5.27
N VAL A 355 1.66 -26.62 5.82
CA VAL A 355 1.40 -26.64 7.27
C VAL A 355 1.26 -28.09 7.76
N GLU A 356 0.52 -28.95 7.06
CA GLU A 356 0.36 -30.36 7.43
C GLU A 356 1.70 -31.09 7.45
N GLU A 357 2.53 -30.89 6.43
CA GLU A 357 3.89 -31.45 6.35
C GLU A 357 4.79 -30.95 7.49
N GLU A 358 4.70 -29.64 7.84
CA GLU A 358 5.50 -29.07 8.93
C GLU A 358 5.05 -29.60 10.29
N LEU A 359 3.75 -29.68 10.53
CA LEU A 359 3.18 -30.25 11.77
C LEU A 359 3.56 -31.74 11.94
N ALA A 360 3.61 -32.50 10.84
CA ALA A 360 3.99 -33.90 10.85
C ALA A 360 5.45 -34.16 11.31
N LYS A 361 6.32 -33.13 11.26
CA LYS A 361 7.68 -33.24 11.80
C LYS A 361 7.72 -33.39 13.33
N GLY A 362 6.65 -33.04 14.01
CA GLY A 362 6.42 -33.34 15.43
C GLY A 362 7.40 -32.65 16.39
N ALA A 363 7.98 -31.50 16.04
CA ALA A 363 8.85 -30.75 16.94
C ALA A 363 8.09 -30.31 18.20
N THR A 364 8.79 -30.25 19.33
CA THR A 364 8.20 -29.87 20.62
C THR A 364 7.67 -28.45 20.59
N LYS A 365 8.38 -27.52 19.98
CA LYS A 365 7.99 -26.12 19.82
C LYS A 365 8.01 -25.76 18.33
N GLN A 366 6.86 -25.35 17.78
CA GLN A 366 6.72 -24.98 16.37
C GLN A 366 6.10 -23.59 16.25
N PHE A 367 6.67 -22.78 15.37
CA PHE A 367 6.14 -21.50 14.95
C PHE A 367 6.05 -21.42 13.44
N ILE A 368 4.86 -21.20 12.92
CA ILE A 368 4.58 -21.16 11.48
C ILE A 368 4.01 -19.79 11.12
N VAL A 369 4.58 -19.14 10.14
CA VAL A 369 4.06 -17.89 9.56
C VAL A 369 3.50 -18.19 8.18
N LEU A 370 2.26 -17.78 7.93
CA LEU A 370 1.58 -17.90 6.66
C LEU A 370 1.32 -16.51 6.10
N HIS A 371 1.68 -16.29 4.84
CA HIS A 371 1.38 -15.06 4.11
C HIS A 371 0.49 -15.40 2.92
N THR A 372 -0.79 -15.08 3.04
CA THR A 372 -1.81 -15.45 2.05
C THR A 372 -1.86 -14.46 0.88
N TYR A 373 -2.49 -14.86 -0.21
CA TYR A 373 -2.85 -13.93 -1.29
C TYR A 373 -4.24 -13.29 -1.06
N GLY A 374 -5.02 -13.85 -0.16
CA GLY A 374 -6.20 -13.30 0.48
C GLY A 374 -7.25 -12.74 -0.47
N SER A 375 -7.57 -11.46 -0.31
CA SER A 375 -8.57 -10.73 -1.10
C SER A 375 -7.93 -9.75 -2.10
N HIS A 376 -6.69 -9.98 -2.55
CA HIS A 376 -6.02 -9.12 -3.54
C HIS A 376 -6.78 -9.11 -4.87
N PHE A 377 -6.85 -7.98 -5.53
CA PHE A 377 -7.41 -7.85 -6.88
C PHE A 377 -6.56 -8.67 -7.89
N ASN A 378 -7.11 -9.41 -8.85
CA ASN A 378 -8.51 -9.62 -9.22
C ASN A 378 -9.20 -10.60 -8.24
N TYR A 379 -10.23 -10.16 -7.54
CA TYR A 379 -10.91 -10.93 -6.49
C TYR A 379 -11.44 -12.28 -6.95
N ARG A 380 -11.93 -12.35 -8.21
CA ARG A 380 -12.51 -13.57 -8.81
C ARG A 380 -11.50 -14.72 -8.92
N GLU A 381 -10.22 -14.41 -8.93
CA GLU A 381 -9.14 -15.38 -9.02
C GLU A 381 -8.65 -15.89 -7.64
N ARG A 382 -9.28 -15.42 -6.56
CA ARG A 382 -8.85 -15.78 -5.19
C ARG A 382 -9.53 -17.01 -4.65
N TYR A 383 -10.54 -17.55 -5.34
CA TYR A 383 -11.30 -18.72 -4.96
C TYR A 383 -11.67 -19.56 -6.19
N PRO A 384 -11.85 -20.90 -6.04
CA PRO A 384 -12.36 -21.76 -7.10
C PRO A 384 -13.76 -21.35 -7.59
N SER A 385 -14.07 -21.60 -8.86
CA SER A 385 -15.35 -21.19 -9.45
C SER A 385 -16.55 -21.84 -8.78
N GLU A 386 -16.39 -23.05 -8.31
CA GLU A 386 -17.38 -23.83 -7.57
C GLU A 386 -17.70 -23.27 -6.19
N ASP A 387 -16.80 -22.47 -5.61
CA ASP A 387 -16.97 -21.85 -4.29
C ASP A 387 -17.61 -20.45 -4.37
N ALA A 388 -17.99 -19.99 -5.57
CA ALA A 388 -18.69 -18.73 -5.77
C ALA A 388 -20.10 -18.77 -5.15
N PHE A 389 -20.26 -18.17 -3.97
CA PHE A 389 -21.54 -18.12 -3.23
C PHE A 389 -22.37 -16.89 -3.59
N PHE A 390 -21.74 -15.74 -3.69
CA PHE A 390 -22.39 -14.49 -4.09
C PHE A 390 -22.21 -14.27 -5.59
N THR A 391 -23.32 -14.21 -6.33
CA THR A 391 -23.32 -14.08 -7.80
C THR A 391 -24.33 -13.02 -8.26
N PRO A 392 -24.12 -12.39 -9.43
CA PRO A 392 -22.98 -12.56 -10.34
C PRO A 392 -21.69 -11.95 -9.79
N ASP A 393 -20.54 -12.64 -9.97
CA ASP A 393 -19.20 -12.23 -9.54
C ASP A 393 -18.29 -11.89 -10.74
N TYR A 394 -18.88 -11.63 -11.87
CA TYR A 394 -18.26 -11.27 -13.14
C TYR A 394 -19.20 -10.35 -13.94
N PRO A 395 -18.70 -9.35 -14.73
CA PRO A 395 -17.30 -9.03 -15.03
C PRO A 395 -16.58 -8.27 -13.89
N MET A 396 -15.24 -8.26 -13.94
CA MET A 396 -14.34 -7.70 -12.92
C MET A 396 -13.65 -6.40 -13.36
N GLU A 397 -14.19 -5.71 -14.38
CA GLU A 397 -13.65 -4.42 -14.79
C GLU A 397 -13.80 -3.38 -13.67
N ALA A 398 -12.76 -2.59 -13.42
CA ALA A 398 -12.71 -1.55 -12.40
C ALA A 398 -13.58 -0.33 -12.78
N GLU A 399 -14.86 -0.57 -13.02
CA GLU A 399 -15.84 0.45 -13.32
C GLU A 399 -17.00 0.40 -12.31
N ARG A 400 -17.47 1.56 -11.89
CA ARG A 400 -18.57 1.67 -10.91
C ARG A 400 -19.83 0.91 -11.30
N LYS A 401 -20.12 0.77 -12.59
CA LYS A 401 -21.29 0.03 -13.06
C LYS A 401 -21.25 -1.46 -12.68
N TYR A 402 -20.05 -2.01 -12.43
CA TYR A 402 -19.82 -3.40 -12.03
C TYR A 402 -19.56 -3.56 -10.51
N ARG A 403 -19.80 -2.51 -9.73
CA ARG A 403 -19.54 -2.52 -8.29
C ARG A 403 -20.16 -3.74 -7.58
N ASP A 404 -21.38 -4.10 -7.92
CA ASP A 404 -22.06 -5.23 -7.26
C ASP A 404 -21.36 -6.56 -7.57
N ASN A 405 -20.86 -6.73 -8.79
CA ASN A 405 -20.06 -7.90 -9.19
C ASN A 405 -18.73 -7.93 -8.42
N LEU A 406 -18.04 -6.77 -8.35
CA LEU A 406 -16.79 -6.61 -7.59
C LEU A 406 -16.99 -6.94 -6.10
N VAL A 407 -18.06 -6.42 -5.47
CA VAL A 407 -18.39 -6.73 -4.09
C VAL A 407 -18.74 -8.22 -3.90
N ASN A 408 -19.47 -8.83 -4.84
CA ASN A 408 -19.76 -10.26 -4.79
C ASN A 408 -18.48 -11.11 -4.82
N ALA A 409 -17.57 -10.81 -5.75
CA ALA A 409 -16.29 -11.51 -5.84
C ALA A 409 -15.42 -11.27 -4.60
N TYR A 410 -15.39 -10.04 -4.09
CA TYR A 410 -14.67 -9.70 -2.87
C TYR A 410 -15.23 -10.43 -1.64
N ASP A 411 -16.55 -10.49 -1.48
CA ASP A 411 -17.19 -11.22 -0.40
C ASP A 411 -16.95 -12.75 -0.51
N ASN A 412 -16.88 -13.29 -1.73
CA ASN A 412 -16.50 -14.68 -1.96
C ASN A 412 -15.05 -14.94 -1.54
N SER A 413 -14.12 -14.04 -1.80
CA SER A 413 -12.72 -14.19 -1.35
C SER A 413 -12.59 -14.18 0.18
N ILE A 414 -13.39 -13.36 0.87
CA ILE A 414 -13.48 -13.38 2.34
C ILE A 414 -14.09 -14.68 2.84
N ARG A 415 -15.12 -15.18 2.18
CA ARG A 415 -15.73 -16.47 2.53
C ARG A 415 -14.76 -17.64 2.32
N TYR A 416 -13.92 -17.55 1.31
CA TYR A 416 -12.83 -18.52 1.10
C TYR A 416 -11.77 -18.45 2.21
N THR A 417 -11.42 -17.23 2.66
CA THR A 417 -10.54 -17.01 3.83
C THR A 417 -11.17 -17.60 5.11
N ASP A 418 -12.49 -17.51 5.28
CA ASP A 418 -13.22 -18.15 6.40
C ASP A 418 -13.03 -19.68 6.41
N ASP A 419 -13.16 -20.33 5.25
CA ASP A 419 -12.90 -21.78 5.14
C ASP A 419 -11.44 -22.12 5.39
N PHE A 420 -10.51 -21.38 4.79
CA PHE A 420 -9.06 -21.55 4.98
C PHE A 420 -8.68 -21.51 6.47
N LEU A 421 -9.07 -20.45 7.18
CA LEU A 421 -8.77 -20.30 8.61
C LEU A 421 -9.45 -21.37 9.46
N SER A 422 -10.68 -21.74 9.15
CA SER A 422 -11.40 -22.80 9.85
C SER A 422 -10.75 -24.17 9.66
N ARG A 423 -10.22 -24.46 8.47
CA ARG A 423 -9.46 -25.69 8.20
C ARG A 423 -8.13 -25.70 8.93
N LEU A 424 -7.43 -24.57 8.95
CA LEU A 424 -6.20 -24.41 9.72
C LEU A 424 -6.43 -24.66 11.22
N ILE A 425 -7.49 -24.06 11.79
CA ILE A 425 -7.87 -24.28 13.20
C ILE A 425 -8.11 -25.76 13.47
N ARG A 426 -8.90 -26.46 12.62
CA ARG A 426 -9.12 -27.90 12.75
C ARG A 426 -7.85 -28.75 12.70
N MET A 427 -6.85 -28.32 11.90
CA MET A 427 -5.54 -28.98 11.87
C MET A 427 -4.77 -28.80 13.16
N LEU A 428 -4.87 -27.62 13.78
CA LEU A 428 -4.25 -27.32 15.08
C LEU A 428 -4.96 -28.08 16.23
N GLU A 429 -6.29 -28.13 16.24
CA GLU A 429 -7.08 -28.88 17.21
C GLU A 429 -6.71 -30.38 17.23
N LYS A 430 -6.47 -30.97 16.04
CA LYS A 430 -6.05 -32.37 15.91
C LYS A 430 -4.70 -32.67 16.58
N GLN A 431 -3.85 -31.65 16.79
CA GLN A 431 -2.55 -31.85 17.45
C GLN A 431 -2.69 -32.13 18.95
N GLN A 432 -3.80 -31.72 19.60
CA GLN A 432 -4.04 -31.88 21.05
C GLN A 432 -2.86 -31.35 21.89
N VAL A 433 -2.48 -30.12 21.62
CA VAL A 433 -1.36 -29.41 22.26
C VAL A 433 -1.75 -27.96 22.57
N ASP A 434 -0.93 -27.27 23.34
CA ASP A 434 -1.08 -25.84 23.49
C ASP A 434 -0.88 -25.17 22.12
N ALA A 435 -1.95 -24.66 21.54
CA ALA A 435 -1.90 -24.02 20.22
C ALA A 435 -2.64 -22.68 20.21
N ALA A 436 -2.09 -21.73 19.46
CA ALA A 436 -2.78 -20.48 19.17
C ALA A 436 -2.52 -20.03 17.73
N MET A 437 -3.52 -19.36 17.16
CA MET A 437 -3.45 -18.69 15.86
C MET A 437 -3.74 -17.22 16.04
N LEU A 438 -2.94 -16.37 15.40
CA LEU A 438 -3.15 -14.93 15.31
C LEU A 438 -3.28 -14.55 13.83
N TYR A 439 -4.37 -13.88 13.46
CA TYR A 439 -4.66 -13.42 12.10
C TYR A 439 -4.95 -11.93 12.05
N THR A 440 -4.42 -11.23 11.06
CA THR A 440 -4.86 -9.91 10.63
C THR A 440 -4.63 -9.75 9.13
N SER A 441 -5.38 -8.86 8.47
CA SER A 441 -4.99 -8.40 7.15
C SER A 441 -3.98 -7.24 7.27
N ASP A 442 -3.13 -7.13 6.30
CA ASP A 442 -2.14 -6.05 6.19
C ASP A 442 -2.79 -4.68 5.99
N HIS A 443 -3.80 -4.59 5.11
CA HIS A 443 -4.67 -3.44 4.88
C HIS A 443 -6.03 -3.88 4.32
N GLY A 444 -6.92 -2.94 4.10
CA GLY A 444 -8.18 -3.13 3.41
C GLY A 444 -8.16 -2.50 2.01
N GLU A 445 -9.35 -2.27 1.43
CA GLU A 445 -9.52 -1.84 0.04
C GLU A 445 -10.76 -0.98 -0.18
N ASP A 446 -10.68 -0.04 -1.12
CA ASP A 446 -11.83 0.69 -1.66
C ASP A 446 -12.45 -0.07 -2.84
N ILE A 447 -13.78 -0.17 -2.87
CA ILE A 447 -14.54 -0.83 -3.95
C ILE A 447 -15.69 0.09 -4.37
N PHE A 448 -15.39 1.31 -4.80
CA PHE A 448 -16.40 2.32 -5.17
C PHE A 448 -17.46 2.56 -4.08
N ASP A 449 -17.04 2.64 -2.82
CA ASP A 449 -17.93 2.61 -1.65
C ASP A 449 -18.77 3.87 -1.49
N ASP A 450 -18.26 5.02 -1.94
CA ASP A 450 -18.92 6.31 -1.80
C ASP A 450 -18.79 7.20 -3.06
N SER A 451 -19.12 8.47 -2.91
CA SER A 451 -19.11 9.45 -4.01
C SER A 451 -17.71 9.81 -4.54
N ARG A 452 -16.64 9.39 -3.86
CA ARG A 452 -15.25 9.61 -4.29
C ARG A 452 -14.85 8.66 -5.43
N HIS A 453 -15.56 7.56 -5.59
CA HIS A 453 -15.26 6.54 -6.59
C HIS A 453 -13.87 5.92 -6.48
N LEU A 454 -13.32 5.84 -5.26
CA LEU A 454 -12.03 5.21 -5.02
C LEU A 454 -12.11 3.70 -5.28
N PHE A 455 -11.02 3.16 -5.80
CA PHE A 455 -10.87 1.74 -6.08
C PHE A 455 -9.45 1.31 -5.75
N LEU A 456 -9.26 0.07 -5.25
CA LEU A 456 -8.00 -0.49 -4.77
C LEU A 456 -7.47 0.19 -3.48
N HIS A 457 -6.20 -0.03 -3.20
CA HIS A 457 -5.45 0.47 -2.03
C HIS A 457 -4.24 1.31 -2.47
N ALA A 458 -3.31 1.55 -1.56
CA ALA A 458 -2.08 2.32 -1.79
C ALA A 458 -2.31 3.77 -2.25
N SER A 459 -3.50 4.34 -1.99
CA SER A 459 -3.71 5.76 -2.22
C SER A 459 -2.86 6.58 -1.24
N PRO A 460 -2.21 7.67 -1.69
CA PRO A 460 -1.38 8.52 -0.81
C PRO A 460 -2.13 9.12 0.38
N VAL A 461 -3.44 9.34 0.25
CA VAL A 461 -4.35 9.64 1.35
C VAL A 461 -5.21 8.42 1.57
N PRO A 462 -5.07 7.70 2.70
CA PRO A 462 -5.84 6.49 2.94
C PRO A 462 -7.32 6.79 3.17
N SER A 463 -8.17 5.80 2.92
CA SER A 463 -9.58 5.83 3.30
C SER A 463 -9.82 4.97 4.55
N TYR A 464 -10.99 5.15 5.20
CA TYR A 464 -11.45 4.23 6.23
C TYR A 464 -11.42 2.76 5.75
N TYR A 465 -11.82 2.51 4.50
CA TYR A 465 -11.93 1.17 3.93
C TYR A 465 -10.58 0.47 3.78
N GLN A 466 -9.52 1.24 3.60
CA GLN A 466 -8.15 0.72 3.51
C GLN A 466 -7.52 0.48 4.89
N LEU A 467 -8.00 1.17 5.94
CA LEU A 467 -7.39 1.11 7.27
C LEU A 467 -8.05 0.12 8.23
N HIS A 468 -9.37 -0.12 8.13
CA HIS A 468 -10.11 -0.97 9.06
C HIS A 468 -10.00 -2.44 8.66
N VAL A 469 -9.19 -3.19 9.41
CA VAL A 469 -8.81 -4.58 9.12
C VAL A 469 -9.36 -5.57 10.15
N PRO A 470 -9.59 -6.85 9.77
CA PRO A 470 -9.91 -7.90 10.73
C PRO A 470 -8.69 -8.23 11.60
N PHE A 471 -8.94 -8.62 12.85
CA PHE A 471 -7.93 -9.08 13.79
C PHE A 471 -8.54 -10.18 14.67
N LEU A 472 -7.98 -11.39 14.61
CA LEU A 472 -8.51 -12.59 15.25
C LEU A 472 -7.44 -13.28 16.08
N ILE A 473 -7.82 -13.76 17.25
CA ILE A 473 -7.03 -14.70 18.04
C ILE A 473 -7.84 -15.95 18.25
N TRP A 474 -7.27 -17.09 17.91
CA TRP A 474 -7.82 -18.39 18.31
C TRP A 474 -6.84 -19.09 19.24
N MET A 475 -7.38 -19.75 20.28
CA MET A 475 -6.63 -20.53 21.26
C MET A 475 -7.29 -21.89 21.45
N SER A 476 -6.49 -22.97 21.42
CA SER A 476 -6.96 -24.34 21.70
C SER A 476 -7.50 -24.48 23.12
N ASP A 477 -8.28 -25.51 23.38
CA ASP A 477 -8.76 -25.82 24.72
C ASP A 477 -7.59 -26.03 25.69
N ASP A 478 -6.59 -26.82 25.28
CA ASP A 478 -5.37 -27.07 26.05
C ASP A 478 -4.64 -25.75 26.40
N TYR A 479 -4.54 -24.83 25.43
CA TYR A 479 -3.89 -23.52 25.67
C TYR A 479 -4.67 -22.68 26.69
N ARG A 480 -6.02 -22.64 26.57
CA ARG A 480 -6.89 -21.88 27.48
C ARG A 480 -6.90 -22.44 28.90
N GLU A 481 -6.75 -23.76 29.04
CA GLU A 481 -6.60 -24.42 30.35
C GLU A 481 -5.21 -24.13 30.97
N THR A 482 -4.17 -24.09 30.13
CA THR A 482 -2.79 -23.84 30.58
C THR A 482 -2.53 -22.36 30.91
N TYR A 483 -3.07 -21.45 30.12
CA TYR A 483 -2.84 -20.00 30.20
C TYR A 483 -4.16 -19.20 30.22
N PRO A 484 -5.04 -19.46 31.21
CA PRO A 484 -6.36 -18.84 31.28
C PRO A 484 -6.31 -17.32 31.41
N GLU A 485 -5.28 -16.78 31.99
CA GLU A 485 -5.07 -15.33 32.14
C GLU A 485 -4.94 -14.64 30.78
N ARG A 486 -4.28 -15.26 29.78
CA ARG A 486 -4.12 -14.68 28.44
C ARG A 486 -5.44 -14.65 27.68
N TRP A 487 -6.24 -15.72 27.81
CA TRP A 487 -7.58 -15.79 27.24
C TRP A 487 -8.51 -14.74 27.84
N ASN A 488 -8.57 -14.66 29.17
CA ASN A 488 -9.43 -13.71 29.87
C ASN A 488 -9.06 -12.26 29.54
N THR A 489 -7.78 -11.95 29.54
CA THR A 489 -7.28 -10.62 29.20
C THR A 489 -7.57 -10.25 27.74
N ALA A 490 -7.44 -11.18 26.80
CA ALA A 490 -7.80 -10.93 25.40
C ALA A 490 -9.30 -10.62 25.25
N ILE A 491 -10.17 -11.30 25.99
CA ILE A 491 -11.60 -10.99 26.04
C ILE A 491 -11.86 -9.60 26.61
N GLU A 492 -11.21 -9.23 27.72
CA GLU A 492 -11.33 -7.90 28.32
C GLU A 492 -10.87 -6.77 27.37
N ASN A 493 -9.86 -7.05 26.54
CA ASN A 493 -9.27 -6.09 25.62
C ASN A 493 -9.98 -6.04 24.25
N LYS A 494 -10.88 -6.98 23.92
CA LYS A 494 -11.43 -7.14 22.57
C LYS A 494 -12.12 -5.89 21.99
N ASP A 495 -12.75 -5.09 22.86
CA ASP A 495 -13.48 -3.88 22.47
C ASP A 495 -12.64 -2.60 22.55
N LYS A 496 -11.35 -2.72 22.89
CA LYS A 496 -10.41 -1.60 22.89
C LYS A 496 -10.01 -1.23 21.46
N ASN A 497 -9.55 0.01 21.28
CA ASN A 497 -8.98 0.44 20.02
C ASN A 497 -7.58 -0.16 19.87
N VAL A 498 -7.34 -0.90 18.80
CA VAL A 498 -6.09 -1.62 18.52
C VAL A 498 -5.49 -1.10 17.22
N SER A 499 -4.18 -0.95 17.18
CA SER A 499 -3.41 -0.80 15.94
C SER A 499 -2.81 -2.16 15.57
N SER A 500 -3.13 -2.71 14.41
CA SER A 500 -2.63 -4.03 14.02
C SER A 500 -1.11 -4.05 13.96
N SER A 501 -0.48 -3.06 13.32
CA SER A 501 0.98 -3.01 13.16
C SER A 501 1.72 -2.96 14.51
N SER A 502 1.22 -2.17 15.47
CA SER A 502 1.84 -2.07 16.81
C SER A 502 1.51 -3.24 17.74
N SER A 503 0.40 -3.95 17.51
CA SER A 503 -0.10 -4.98 18.45
C SER A 503 0.17 -6.41 18.01
N PHE A 504 0.37 -6.68 16.73
CA PHE A 504 0.49 -8.03 16.20
C PHE A 504 1.75 -8.73 16.68
N PHE A 505 2.90 -8.10 16.52
CA PHE A 505 4.18 -8.61 16.96
C PHE A 505 4.23 -8.91 18.49
N PRO A 506 3.93 -7.95 19.39
CA PRO A 506 4.00 -8.23 20.83
C PRO A 506 2.93 -9.22 21.30
N THR A 507 1.74 -9.25 20.64
CA THR A 507 0.70 -10.24 20.95
C THR A 507 1.17 -11.65 20.60
N MET A 508 1.81 -11.84 19.43
CA MET A 508 2.31 -13.15 19.02
C MET A 508 3.43 -13.65 19.95
N LEU A 509 4.36 -12.78 20.33
CA LEU A 509 5.39 -13.11 21.33
C LEU A 509 4.79 -13.46 22.69
N SER A 510 3.74 -12.74 23.11
CA SER A 510 3.02 -13.03 24.33
C SER A 510 2.33 -14.40 24.29
N LEU A 511 1.67 -14.75 23.17
CA LEU A 511 1.06 -16.07 22.98
C LEU A 511 2.10 -17.19 23.03
N GLY A 512 3.26 -17.01 22.40
CA GLY A 512 4.37 -17.96 22.41
C GLY A 512 5.19 -17.97 23.73
N GLY A 513 4.85 -17.15 24.73
CA GLY A 513 5.60 -17.06 25.97
C GLY A 513 7.05 -16.63 25.78
N ILE A 514 7.30 -15.67 24.91
CA ILE A 514 8.64 -15.18 24.59
C ILE A 514 8.87 -13.82 25.25
N GLU A 515 9.90 -13.73 26.09
CA GLU A 515 10.40 -12.48 26.65
C GLU A 515 11.58 -11.94 25.84
N THR A 516 11.52 -10.65 25.54
CA THR A 516 12.59 -9.91 24.86
C THR A 516 12.45 -8.42 25.17
N PRO A 517 13.56 -7.65 25.21
CA PRO A 517 13.51 -6.19 25.34
C PRO A 517 12.67 -5.47 24.25
N TYR A 518 12.40 -6.14 23.14
CA TYR A 518 11.65 -5.61 21.99
C TYR A 518 10.13 -5.89 22.08
N ARG A 519 9.66 -6.65 23.09
CA ARG A 519 8.22 -6.89 23.29
C ARG A 519 7.60 -5.79 24.12
N ASP A 520 6.77 -4.96 23.52
CA ASP A 520 5.98 -3.94 24.23
C ASP A 520 4.67 -4.55 24.75
N ASP A 521 4.68 -5.01 26.00
CA ASP A 521 3.50 -5.60 26.63
C ASP A 521 2.32 -4.62 26.74
N SER A 522 2.56 -3.30 26.69
CA SER A 522 1.50 -2.31 26.67
C SER A 522 0.70 -2.30 25.36
N GLN A 523 1.20 -2.96 24.32
CA GLN A 523 0.52 -3.12 23.02
C GLN A 523 0.09 -4.56 22.74
N ALA A 524 0.45 -5.53 23.57
CA ALA A 524 -0.03 -6.90 23.44
C ALA A 524 -1.48 -7.00 23.94
N VAL A 525 -2.43 -7.39 23.07
CA VAL A 525 -3.85 -7.48 23.47
C VAL A 525 -4.12 -8.62 24.45
N THR A 526 -3.16 -9.51 24.68
CA THR A 526 -3.16 -10.57 25.67
C THR A 526 -2.52 -10.16 27.02
N ALA A 527 -2.05 -8.91 27.16
CA ALA A 527 -1.47 -8.38 28.38
C ALA A 527 -2.47 -7.54 29.18
N SER A 528 -2.43 -7.68 30.52
CA SER A 528 -3.40 -7.04 31.44
C SER A 528 -3.33 -5.51 31.44
N HIS A 529 -2.19 -4.94 31.09
CA HIS A 529 -1.98 -3.49 31.08
C HIS A 529 -1.91 -2.88 29.67
N TYR A 530 -2.73 -3.41 28.76
CA TYR A 530 -2.87 -2.83 27.43
C TYR A 530 -3.24 -1.33 27.47
N VAL A 531 -2.41 -0.48 26.85
CA VAL A 531 -2.53 0.97 26.87
C VAL A 531 -2.95 1.48 25.49
N LEU A 532 -3.99 2.31 25.46
CA LEU A 532 -4.40 3.01 24.25
C LEU A 532 -3.35 4.09 23.92
N LYS A 533 -2.65 3.92 22.80
CA LYS A 533 -1.78 4.95 22.23
C LYS A 533 -2.55 5.78 21.19
N PRO A 534 -2.15 7.05 20.95
CA PRO A 534 -2.66 7.81 19.81
C PRO A 534 -2.42 7.04 18.52
N ARG A 535 -3.40 7.04 17.64
CA ARG A 535 -3.26 6.39 16.34
C ARG A 535 -2.40 7.22 15.42
N VAL A 536 -1.47 6.57 14.79
CA VAL A 536 -0.59 7.16 13.78
C VAL A 536 -0.65 6.32 12.51
N TYR A 537 -0.35 6.95 11.42
CA TYR A 537 -0.25 6.33 10.11
C TYR A 537 1.12 6.65 9.52
N LEU A 538 1.75 5.68 8.91
CA LEU A 538 3.03 5.84 8.21
C LEU A 538 2.76 6.39 6.81
N ASN A 539 3.03 7.69 6.63
CA ASN A 539 2.81 8.35 5.34
C ASN A 539 3.79 7.86 4.25
N ASP A 540 3.66 8.40 3.04
CA ASP A 540 4.51 8.05 1.91
C ASP A 540 6.01 8.32 2.15
N HIS A 541 6.33 9.32 2.96
CA HIS A 541 7.72 9.68 3.31
C HIS A 541 8.27 8.92 4.52
N ASN A 542 7.57 7.92 5.04
CA ASN A 542 7.87 7.20 6.27
C ASN A 542 7.84 8.09 7.54
N ASP A 543 7.07 9.17 7.52
CA ASP A 543 6.82 9.95 8.72
C ASP A 543 5.56 9.45 9.42
N PRO A 544 5.56 9.28 10.76
CA PRO A 544 4.34 9.01 11.52
C PRO A 544 3.47 10.27 11.55
N ARG A 545 2.21 10.13 11.15
CA ARG A 545 1.23 11.23 11.14
C ARG A 545 -0.06 10.81 11.86
N PRO A 546 -0.67 11.71 12.65
CA PRO A 546 -2.03 11.49 13.16
C PRO A 546 -3.03 11.35 12.01
N LEU A 547 -4.11 10.59 12.21
CA LEU A 547 -5.10 10.35 11.14
C LEU A 547 -5.79 11.63 10.65
N ASP A 548 -5.99 12.61 11.51
CA ASP A 548 -6.60 13.90 11.19
C ASP A 548 -5.68 14.83 10.38
N ASP A 549 -4.37 14.52 10.32
CA ASP A 549 -3.35 15.27 9.54
C ASP A 549 -3.06 14.65 8.15
N LEU A 550 -3.75 13.56 7.79
CA LEU A 550 -3.52 12.84 6.53
C LEU A 550 -4.31 13.40 5.33
N GLY A 551 -5.22 14.33 5.54
CA GLY A 551 -6.14 14.80 4.50
C GLY A 551 -7.31 13.84 4.21
N MET A 552 -7.55 12.87 5.08
CA MET A 552 -8.74 12.00 5.04
C MET A 552 -10.02 12.82 4.99
N LYS A 553 -11.06 12.29 4.36
CA LYS A 553 -12.30 13.04 4.12
C LYS A 553 -13.30 12.82 5.26
N LYS A 554 -14.26 13.72 5.36
CA LYS A 554 -15.32 13.68 6.39
C LYS A 554 -16.05 12.32 6.43
N GLN A 555 -16.23 11.68 5.28
CA GLN A 555 -16.87 10.35 5.18
C GLN A 555 -16.10 9.29 5.94
N ASP A 556 -14.77 9.34 5.91
CA ASP A 556 -13.90 8.37 6.60
C ASP A 556 -14.08 8.50 8.12
N PHE A 557 -14.06 9.73 8.64
CA PHE A 557 -14.28 10.00 10.06
C PHE A 557 -15.70 9.61 10.51
N GLN A 558 -16.71 9.85 9.68
CA GLN A 558 -18.07 9.38 9.95
C GLN A 558 -18.16 7.84 10.05
N MET A 559 -17.39 7.13 9.25
CA MET A 559 -17.32 5.65 9.34
C MET A 559 -16.62 5.21 10.62
N LEU A 560 -15.52 5.85 11.01
CA LEU A 560 -14.82 5.59 12.28
C LEU A 560 -15.75 5.83 13.48
N GLU A 561 -16.46 6.96 13.50
CA GLU A 561 -17.43 7.29 14.55
C GLU A 561 -18.58 6.27 14.63
N LYS A 562 -19.15 5.88 13.47
CA LYS A 562 -20.22 4.86 13.38
C LYS A 562 -19.80 3.53 13.98
N ARG A 563 -18.52 3.18 13.90
CA ARG A 563 -17.93 1.95 14.46
C ARG A 563 -17.36 2.14 15.87
N ASN A 564 -17.51 3.32 16.48
CA ASN A 564 -16.91 3.69 17.77
C ASN A 564 -15.38 3.45 17.80
N ILE A 565 -14.72 3.70 16.67
CA ILE A 565 -13.27 3.65 16.55
C ILE A 565 -12.72 5.05 16.81
N LYS A 566 -11.88 5.20 17.84
CA LYS A 566 -11.20 6.47 18.13
C LYS A 566 -10.00 6.66 17.22
N TYR A 567 -9.73 7.87 16.83
CA TYR A 567 -8.64 8.27 15.94
C TYR A 567 -7.85 9.46 16.49
#